data_bffdf8548dfbf4e262db9dd00dfd4c3c
#
_entry.id   bffdf8548dfbf4e262db9dd00dfd4c3c
#
_cell.length_a   1.000
_cell.length_b   1.000
_cell.length_c   1.000
_cell.angle_alpha   90.00
_cell.angle_beta   90.00
_cell.angle_gamma   90.00
#
_symmetry.space_group_name_H-M   'P 1'
#
loop_
_entity.id
_entity.type
_entity.pdbx_description
1 polymer ?
#
loop_
_entity_poly.entity_id
_entity_poly.type
_entity_poly.pdbx_seq_one_letter_code
_entity_poly.pdbx_strand_id
1 'polypeptide(L)'
;MAGTKNLTLRFSLQQMLYWALYAGPISFAAAYLLDKGFRPAQVGVVLACANFGSCLLQPVLASYADRVRRPVLPGLLTALAALSFCSFAAMQLLSPPLPVFAALYLLGVLSFDVMVPLLNSLCVYYSLRNYTINYGIGRGAGSLAFSAAALAIGYVMELAGADWMPRMELLLLAMFILVTLGYPRVDGVLPVASKGTEKRNGCSLGIFFLRYKWYNLSLMGVLFLAMFHAMTENYLIEIVRRLGGDSGSVGVALFVATLAEVPVLFYFSRIHSRFSSSTLLKVSGVMFTLKAVLLMAADSIPDIYCIGALQFITYALLAPVQVYYAQERVAQEDMVKGQSMATASYALGCALGNLAGGQLIGCLGVTAMLTAGVGMAAMGALILFLTLGRRDRLPEEKG
;
A
#
# COMPACT_ATOMS: atom_id res chain seq x y z
N MET A 1 8.00 -31.36 14.14
CA MET A 1 8.42 -30.01 14.56
C MET A 1 9.47 -29.37 13.64
N ALA A 2 10.35 -30.10 12.95
CA ALA A 2 11.33 -29.51 11.99
C ALA A 2 10.68 -28.83 10.76
N GLY A 3 9.56 -29.35 10.27
CA GLY A 3 8.87 -28.76 9.12
C GLY A 3 8.22 -27.39 9.36
N THR A 4 7.86 -27.06 10.62
CA THR A 4 7.22 -25.79 10.96
C THR A 4 8.19 -24.61 10.96
N LYS A 5 9.43 -24.80 11.41
CA LYS A 5 10.46 -23.74 11.40
C LYS A 5 10.85 -23.34 9.97
N ASN A 6 10.96 -24.32 9.07
CA ASN A 6 11.29 -24.05 7.67
C ASN A 6 10.19 -23.26 6.94
N LEU A 7 8.93 -23.43 7.32
CA LEU A 7 7.82 -22.74 6.65
C LEU A 7 7.73 -21.26 7.07
N THR A 8 7.98 -20.94 8.34
CA THR A 8 8.08 -19.54 8.79
C THR A 8 9.23 -18.82 8.12
N LEU A 9 10.41 -19.46 8.01
CA LEU A 9 11.56 -18.87 7.31
C LEU A 9 11.25 -18.62 5.83
N ARG A 10 10.62 -19.59 5.15
CA ARG A 10 10.23 -19.46 3.75
C ARG A 10 9.21 -18.35 3.54
N PHE A 11 8.22 -18.25 4.41
CA PHE A 11 7.24 -17.19 4.40
C PHE A 11 7.90 -15.82 4.65
N SER A 12 8.84 -15.74 5.60
CA SER A 12 9.58 -14.51 5.87
C SER A 12 10.41 -14.09 4.66
N LEU A 13 11.12 -15.03 4.02
CA LEU A 13 11.87 -14.76 2.80
C LEU A 13 10.96 -14.28 1.66
N GLN A 14 9.79 -14.90 1.51
CA GLN A 14 8.82 -14.48 0.50
C GLN A 14 8.25 -13.09 0.77
N GLN A 15 7.95 -12.76 2.03
CA GLN A 15 7.56 -11.41 2.44
C GLN A 15 8.68 -10.38 2.17
N MET A 16 9.94 -10.75 2.50
CA MET A 16 11.10 -9.88 2.20
C MET A 16 11.21 -9.60 0.69
N LEU A 17 11.13 -10.63 -0.13
CA LEU A 17 11.19 -10.47 -1.59
C LEU A 17 10.03 -9.63 -2.12
N TYR A 18 8.80 -9.88 -1.65
CA TYR A 18 7.64 -9.12 -2.06
C TYR A 18 7.76 -7.62 -1.73
N TRP A 19 8.18 -7.29 -0.51
CA TRP A 19 8.30 -5.89 -0.11
C TRP A 19 9.53 -5.21 -0.72
N ALA A 20 10.58 -5.96 -1.04
CA ALA A 20 11.69 -5.46 -1.84
C ALA A 20 11.26 -5.13 -3.28
N LEU A 21 10.44 -6.02 -3.90
CA LEU A 21 9.78 -5.77 -5.19
C LEU A 21 8.90 -4.52 -5.18
N TYR A 22 8.20 -4.24 -4.09
CA TYR A 22 7.34 -3.07 -3.95
C TYR A 22 8.13 -1.75 -4.03
N ALA A 23 9.38 -1.74 -3.57
CA ALA A 23 10.21 -0.55 -3.55
C ALA A 23 10.49 0.00 -4.97
N GLY A 24 10.80 -0.84 -5.94
CA GLY A 24 11.13 -0.43 -7.31
C GLY A 24 9.94 0.19 -8.04
N PRO A 25 9.01 -0.63 -8.56
CA PRO A 25 7.98 -0.18 -9.49
C PRO A 25 6.82 0.59 -8.84
N ILE A 26 6.81 0.76 -7.54
CA ILE A 26 5.85 1.65 -6.87
C ILE A 26 6.54 2.92 -6.38
N SER A 27 7.56 2.81 -5.52
CA SER A 27 8.15 3.99 -4.89
C SER A 27 9.08 4.78 -5.82
N PHE A 28 9.75 4.09 -6.78
CA PHE A 28 10.55 4.74 -7.82
C PHE A 28 9.84 4.85 -9.17
N ALA A 29 8.53 4.60 -9.23
CA ALA A 29 7.74 4.66 -10.45
C ALA A 29 7.91 5.99 -11.20
N ALA A 30 7.76 7.11 -10.51
CA ALA A 30 7.90 8.43 -11.13
C ALA A 30 9.34 8.65 -11.62
N ALA A 31 10.35 8.32 -10.80
CA ALA A 31 11.75 8.47 -11.18
C ALA A 31 12.06 7.70 -12.48
N TYR A 32 11.58 6.45 -12.57
CA TYR A 32 11.80 5.59 -13.72
C TYR A 32 11.02 6.04 -14.96
N LEU A 33 9.71 6.30 -14.82
CA LEU A 33 8.87 6.68 -15.97
C LEU A 33 9.26 8.05 -16.53
N LEU A 34 9.63 9.01 -15.69
CA LEU A 34 10.14 10.32 -16.14
C LEU A 34 11.45 10.18 -16.91
N ASP A 35 12.36 9.30 -16.47
CA ASP A 35 13.60 8.96 -17.19
C ASP A 35 13.31 8.37 -18.57
N LYS A 36 12.25 7.58 -18.71
CA LYS A 36 11.77 7.03 -19.99
C LYS A 36 11.06 8.03 -20.89
N GLY A 37 10.98 9.29 -20.51
CA GLY A 37 10.39 10.37 -21.31
C GLY A 37 8.88 10.55 -21.12
N PHE A 38 8.28 9.94 -20.12
CA PHE A 38 6.89 10.23 -19.76
C PHE A 38 6.80 11.63 -19.14
N ARG A 39 5.70 12.34 -19.45
CA ARG A 39 5.38 13.59 -18.77
C ARG A 39 4.79 13.31 -17.38
N PRO A 40 4.94 14.21 -16.39
CA PRO A 40 4.39 14.00 -15.04
C PRO A 40 2.90 13.64 -15.03
N ALA A 41 2.10 14.28 -15.89
CA ALA A 41 0.68 13.97 -16.05
C ALA A 41 0.42 12.52 -16.51
N GLN A 42 1.24 11.98 -17.41
CA GLN A 42 1.14 10.60 -17.90
C GLN A 42 1.54 9.62 -16.80
N VAL A 43 2.58 9.93 -16.03
CA VAL A 43 2.97 9.17 -14.83
C VAL A 43 1.80 9.07 -13.86
N GLY A 44 1.13 10.21 -13.58
CA GLY A 44 -0.06 10.27 -12.73
C GLY A 44 -1.18 9.35 -13.19
N VAL A 45 -1.44 9.30 -14.51
CA VAL A 45 -2.45 8.40 -15.08
C VAL A 45 -2.06 6.93 -14.88
N VAL A 46 -0.81 6.56 -15.15
CA VAL A 46 -0.33 5.18 -14.99
C VAL A 46 -0.45 4.72 -13.53
N LEU A 47 0.01 5.55 -12.58
CA LEU A 47 -0.07 5.25 -11.15
C LEU A 47 -1.52 5.19 -10.64
N ALA A 48 -2.38 6.09 -11.11
CA ALA A 48 -3.80 6.07 -10.75
C ALA A 48 -4.48 4.80 -11.29
N CYS A 49 -4.20 4.41 -12.53
CA CYS A 49 -4.71 3.17 -13.11
C CYS A 49 -4.22 1.93 -12.34
N ALA A 50 -2.96 1.92 -11.88
CA ALA A 50 -2.42 0.86 -11.04
C ALA A 50 -3.19 0.75 -9.72
N ASN A 51 -3.31 1.85 -8.96
CA ASN A 51 -4.02 1.85 -7.68
C ASN A 51 -5.50 1.47 -7.83
N PHE A 52 -6.19 2.03 -8.82
CA PHE A 52 -7.60 1.74 -9.06
C PHE A 52 -7.80 0.30 -9.54
N GLY A 53 -6.95 -0.17 -10.46
CA GLY A 53 -6.96 -1.54 -10.97
C GLY A 53 -6.73 -2.57 -9.85
N SER A 54 -5.76 -2.34 -8.98
CA SER A 54 -5.50 -3.20 -7.82
C SER A 54 -6.68 -3.25 -6.86
N CYS A 55 -7.28 -2.10 -6.56
CA CYS A 55 -8.46 -2.01 -5.69
C CYS A 55 -9.63 -2.86 -6.22
N LEU A 56 -9.84 -2.90 -7.53
CA LEU A 56 -10.89 -3.70 -8.16
C LEU A 56 -10.53 -5.19 -8.29
N LEU A 57 -9.29 -5.51 -8.61
CA LEU A 57 -8.86 -6.87 -8.89
C LEU A 57 -8.58 -7.70 -7.64
N GLN A 58 -8.08 -7.09 -6.56
CA GLN A 58 -7.79 -7.78 -5.29
C GLN A 58 -8.98 -8.56 -4.74
N PRO A 59 -10.20 -7.99 -4.58
CA PRO A 59 -11.37 -8.74 -4.10
C PRO A 59 -11.79 -9.87 -5.05
N VAL A 60 -11.66 -9.66 -6.36
CA VAL A 60 -12.01 -10.65 -7.38
C VAL A 60 -11.10 -11.88 -7.25
N LEU A 61 -9.78 -11.65 -7.17
CA LEU A 61 -8.79 -12.72 -7.03
C LEU A 61 -8.88 -13.43 -5.68
N ALA A 62 -9.12 -12.70 -4.60
CA ALA A 62 -9.36 -13.28 -3.28
C ALA A 62 -10.61 -14.18 -3.30
N SER A 63 -11.71 -13.69 -3.86
CA SER A 63 -12.95 -14.48 -4.00
C SER A 63 -12.76 -15.71 -4.90
N TYR A 64 -11.96 -15.61 -5.97
CA TYR A 64 -11.59 -16.76 -6.80
C TYR A 64 -10.79 -17.79 -6.01
N ALA A 65 -9.76 -17.35 -5.27
CA ALA A 65 -8.93 -18.24 -4.46
C ALA A 65 -9.75 -18.99 -3.39
N ASP A 66 -10.74 -18.33 -2.79
CA ASP A 66 -11.63 -18.91 -1.78
C ASP A 66 -12.61 -19.96 -2.36
N ARG A 67 -13.05 -19.78 -3.63
CA ARG A 67 -13.99 -20.68 -4.29
C ARG A 67 -13.35 -21.96 -4.80
N VAL A 68 -12.08 -21.93 -5.14
CA VAL A 68 -11.39 -23.09 -5.72
C VAL A 68 -10.99 -24.07 -4.63
N ARG A 69 -11.59 -25.28 -4.66
CA ARG A 69 -11.36 -26.36 -3.67
C ARG A 69 -9.95 -26.95 -3.69
N ARG A 70 -9.16 -26.67 -4.72
CA ARG A 70 -7.78 -27.17 -4.86
C ARG A 70 -6.78 -26.21 -4.21
N PRO A 71 -5.59 -26.70 -3.84
CA PRO A 71 -4.51 -25.85 -3.30
C PRO A 71 -3.94 -24.93 -4.39
N VAL A 72 -4.57 -23.77 -4.62
CA VAL A 72 -4.23 -22.87 -5.74
C VAL A 72 -3.35 -21.68 -5.35
N LEU A 73 -3.26 -21.32 -4.06
CA LEU A 73 -2.57 -20.09 -3.64
C LEU A 73 -1.11 -19.99 -4.12
N PRO A 74 -0.22 -21.00 -3.92
CA PRO A 74 1.15 -20.90 -4.42
C PRO A 74 1.20 -20.85 -5.95
N GLY A 75 0.34 -21.61 -6.64
CA GLY A 75 0.25 -21.59 -8.10
C GLY A 75 -0.21 -20.25 -8.65
N LEU A 76 -1.20 -19.63 -8.02
CA LEU A 76 -1.71 -18.31 -8.41
C LEU A 76 -0.65 -17.21 -8.18
N LEU A 77 0.04 -17.24 -7.04
CA LEU A 77 1.17 -16.33 -6.77
C LEU A 77 2.29 -16.50 -7.81
N THR A 78 2.62 -17.74 -8.17
CA THR A 78 3.62 -18.02 -9.21
C THR A 78 3.17 -17.49 -10.58
N ALA A 79 1.91 -17.71 -10.97
CA ALA A 79 1.38 -17.23 -12.24
C ALA A 79 1.38 -15.70 -12.34
N LEU A 80 0.97 -15.00 -11.28
CA LEU A 80 0.98 -13.55 -11.23
C LEU A 80 2.41 -12.99 -11.25
N ALA A 81 3.34 -13.59 -10.49
CA ALA A 81 4.74 -13.21 -10.52
C ALA A 81 5.39 -13.47 -11.90
N ALA A 82 5.05 -14.58 -12.56
CA ALA A 82 5.51 -14.86 -13.92
C ALA A 82 4.95 -13.86 -14.94
N LEU A 83 3.68 -13.45 -14.81
CA LEU A 83 3.09 -12.42 -15.66
C LEU A 83 3.78 -11.07 -15.46
N SER A 84 4.07 -10.70 -14.22
CA SER A 84 4.85 -9.49 -13.90
C SER A 84 6.25 -9.57 -14.49
N PHE A 85 6.93 -10.72 -14.33
CA PHE A 85 8.26 -10.97 -14.88
C PHE A 85 8.27 -10.82 -16.41
N CYS A 86 7.33 -11.47 -17.11
CA CYS A 86 7.22 -11.37 -18.56
C CYS A 86 6.96 -9.94 -19.03
N SER A 87 6.15 -9.17 -18.30
CA SER A 87 5.84 -7.78 -18.62
C SER A 87 7.09 -6.88 -18.51
N PHE A 88 7.83 -6.96 -17.40
CA PHE A 88 9.07 -6.19 -17.22
C PHE A 88 10.18 -6.66 -18.16
N ALA A 89 10.29 -7.97 -18.43
CA ALA A 89 11.23 -8.50 -19.41
C ALA A 89 10.92 -8.00 -20.84
N ALA A 90 9.65 -8.01 -21.25
CA ALA A 90 9.22 -7.48 -22.54
C ALA A 90 9.55 -5.98 -22.69
N MET A 91 9.37 -5.18 -21.63
CA MET A 91 9.76 -3.75 -21.63
C MET A 91 11.25 -3.58 -21.89
N GLN A 92 12.10 -4.40 -21.27
CA GLN A 92 13.56 -4.31 -21.39
C GLN A 92 14.08 -4.81 -22.74
N LEU A 93 13.50 -5.90 -23.26
CA LEU A 93 13.99 -6.55 -24.47
C LEU A 93 13.47 -5.90 -25.76
N LEU A 94 12.21 -5.43 -25.75
CA LEU A 94 11.55 -4.95 -26.96
C LEU A 94 11.67 -3.44 -27.17
N SER A 95 12.03 -2.66 -26.12
CA SER A 95 12.09 -1.19 -26.14
C SER A 95 10.87 -0.58 -26.85
N PRO A 96 9.64 -0.89 -26.40
CA PRO A 96 8.41 -0.57 -27.13
C PRO A 96 8.13 0.95 -27.09
N PRO A 97 7.26 1.46 -27.99
CA PRO A 97 6.82 2.85 -27.93
C PRO A 97 6.07 3.13 -26.62
N LEU A 98 6.10 4.41 -26.16
CA LEU A 98 5.58 4.83 -24.85
C LEU A 98 4.20 4.27 -24.46
N PRO A 99 3.17 4.22 -25.36
CA PRO A 99 1.88 3.67 -24.97
C PRO A 99 1.93 2.15 -24.63
N VAL A 100 2.70 1.39 -25.40
CA VAL A 100 2.88 -0.05 -25.16
C VAL A 100 3.73 -0.26 -23.91
N PHE A 101 4.75 0.57 -23.72
CA PHE A 101 5.58 0.60 -22.51
C PHE A 101 4.71 0.82 -21.26
N ALA A 102 3.82 1.84 -21.28
CA ALA A 102 2.90 2.11 -20.19
C ALA A 102 1.96 0.94 -19.89
N ALA A 103 1.43 0.28 -20.94
CA ALA A 103 0.57 -0.88 -20.79
C ALA A 103 1.30 -2.08 -20.16
N LEU A 104 2.53 -2.37 -20.61
CA LEU A 104 3.36 -3.41 -20.03
C LEU A 104 3.75 -3.10 -18.58
N TYR A 105 4.12 -1.85 -18.30
CA TYR A 105 4.43 -1.40 -16.95
C TYR A 105 3.22 -1.58 -16.02
N LEU A 106 2.05 -1.11 -16.45
CA LEU A 106 0.80 -1.25 -15.71
C LEU A 106 0.45 -2.72 -15.48
N LEU A 107 0.58 -3.57 -16.50
CA LEU A 107 0.33 -5.00 -16.38
C LEU A 107 1.29 -5.66 -15.38
N GLY A 108 2.57 -5.31 -15.43
CA GLY A 108 3.58 -5.79 -14.49
C GLY A 108 3.27 -5.39 -13.06
N VAL A 109 3.00 -4.10 -12.81
CA VAL A 109 2.66 -3.56 -11.50
C VAL A 109 1.36 -4.16 -10.97
N LEU A 110 0.29 -4.19 -11.75
CA LEU A 110 -0.98 -4.79 -11.32
C LEU A 110 -0.84 -6.25 -10.96
N SER A 111 -0.08 -7.02 -11.76
CA SER A 111 0.11 -8.45 -11.53
C SER A 111 0.76 -8.75 -10.19
N PHE A 112 1.73 -7.95 -9.76
CA PHE A 112 2.35 -8.18 -8.46
C PHE A 112 1.59 -7.51 -7.31
N ASP A 113 1.00 -6.33 -7.51
CA ASP A 113 0.31 -5.61 -6.43
C ASP A 113 -0.94 -6.36 -5.93
N VAL A 114 -1.65 -7.05 -6.82
CA VAL A 114 -2.79 -7.90 -6.44
C VAL A 114 -2.39 -9.16 -5.66
N MET A 115 -1.11 -9.48 -5.54
CA MET A 115 -0.63 -10.63 -4.74
C MET A 115 -0.69 -10.40 -3.22
N VAL A 116 -0.77 -9.14 -2.73
CA VAL A 116 -0.75 -8.83 -1.28
C VAL A 116 -1.73 -9.66 -0.46
N PRO A 117 -3.04 -9.64 -0.75
CA PRO A 117 -4.00 -10.40 0.04
C PRO A 117 -3.79 -11.93 -0.09
N LEU A 118 -3.36 -12.40 -1.24
CA LEU A 118 -3.06 -13.82 -1.47
C LEU A 118 -1.83 -14.26 -0.67
N LEU A 119 -0.77 -13.45 -0.66
CA LEU A 119 0.44 -13.68 0.11
C LEU A 119 0.14 -13.73 1.62
N ASN A 120 -0.64 -12.80 2.12
CA ASN A 120 -1.05 -12.77 3.52
C ASN A 120 -1.93 -13.99 3.89
N SER A 121 -2.74 -14.47 2.97
CA SER A 121 -3.59 -15.65 3.15
C SER A 121 -2.81 -16.97 3.26
N LEU A 122 -1.53 -17.01 2.84
CA LEU A 122 -0.70 -18.22 2.98
C LEU A 122 -0.59 -18.70 4.44
N CYS A 123 -0.56 -17.79 5.41
CA CYS A 123 -0.53 -18.16 6.82
C CYS A 123 -1.76 -18.97 7.21
N VAL A 124 -2.95 -18.50 6.86
CA VAL A 124 -4.23 -19.18 7.12
C VAL A 124 -4.29 -20.48 6.32
N TYR A 125 -3.90 -20.43 5.06
CA TYR A 125 -3.89 -21.57 4.15
C TYR A 125 -3.08 -22.76 4.69
N TYR A 126 -1.88 -22.53 5.22
CA TYR A 126 -1.04 -23.58 5.80
C TYR A 126 -1.43 -23.92 7.24
N SER A 127 -1.97 -22.96 8.01
CA SER A 127 -2.46 -23.19 9.36
C SER A 127 -3.62 -24.22 9.38
N LEU A 128 -4.53 -24.15 8.42
CA LEU A 128 -5.61 -25.13 8.25
C LEU A 128 -5.12 -26.55 7.92
N ARG A 129 -3.83 -26.73 7.68
CA ARG A 129 -3.15 -28.01 7.38
C ARG A 129 -2.11 -28.39 8.40
N ASN A 130 -2.26 -27.92 9.65
CA ASN A 130 -1.39 -28.20 10.79
C ASN A 130 0.07 -27.69 10.64
N TYR A 131 0.31 -26.70 9.77
CA TYR A 131 1.57 -25.98 9.74
C TYR A 131 1.44 -24.67 10.50
N THR A 132 2.47 -24.28 11.23
CA THR A 132 2.49 -22.98 11.91
C THR A 132 3.40 -22.02 11.17
N ILE A 133 2.87 -20.83 10.83
CA ILE A 133 3.62 -19.72 10.24
C ILE A 133 3.46 -18.52 11.16
N ASN A 134 4.58 -17.91 11.54
CA ASN A 134 4.54 -16.66 12.30
C ASN A 134 4.44 -15.47 11.33
N TYR A 135 3.21 -14.96 11.18
CA TYR A 135 2.92 -13.82 10.31
C TYR A 135 3.70 -12.56 10.70
N GLY A 136 3.79 -12.27 12.01
CA GLY A 136 4.45 -11.06 12.51
C GLY A 136 5.93 -10.99 12.16
N ILE A 137 6.65 -12.12 12.28
CA ILE A 137 8.06 -12.22 11.90
C ILE A 137 8.21 -11.96 10.40
N GLY A 138 7.39 -12.61 9.56
CA GLY A 138 7.43 -12.43 8.12
C GLY A 138 7.13 -11.00 7.70
N ARG A 139 6.09 -10.39 8.25
CA ARG A 139 5.69 -9.02 7.92
C ARG A 139 6.73 -7.99 8.37
N GLY A 140 7.32 -8.18 9.55
CA GLY A 140 8.41 -7.32 10.04
C GLY A 140 9.67 -7.41 9.17
N ALA A 141 10.07 -8.64 8.80
CA ALA A 141 11.18 -8.85 7.87
C ALA A 141 10.94 -8.17 6.51
N GLY A 142 9.69 -8.18 6.02
CA GLY A 142 9.30 -7.47 4.80
C GLY A 142 9.53 -5.96 4.86
N SER A 143 9.21 -5.31 5.97
CA SER A 143 9.45 -3.86 6.14
C SER A 143 10.94 -3.52 6.12
N LEU A 144 11.78 -4.33 6.76
CA LEU A 144 13.23 -4.15 6.71
C LEU A 144 13.77 -4.37 5.30
N ALA A 145 13.26 -5.36 4.57
CA ALA A 145 13.65 -5.62 3.19
C ALA A 145 13.24 -4.48 2.25
N PHE A 146 12.05 -3.90 2.43
CA PHE A 146 11.64 -2.69 1.69
C PHE A 146 12.62 -1.54 1.92
N SER A 147 12.96 -1.24 3.18
CA SER A 147 13.89 -0.16 3.50
C SER A 147 15.26 -0.37 2.84
N ALA A 148 15.82 -1.57 2.95
CA ALA A 148 17.10 -1.91 2.35
C ALA A 148 17.05 -1.86 0.81
N ALA A 149 15.96 -2.36 0.21
CA ALA A 149 15.76 -2.34 -1.24
C ALA A 149 15.59 -0.91 -1.76
N ALA A 150 14.83 -0.05 -1.08
CA ALA A 150 14.66 1.35 -1.48
C ALA A 150 16.02 2.08 -1.49
N LEU A 151 16.83 1.86 -0.46
CA LEU A 151 18.18 2.42 -0.42
C LEU A 151 19.06 1.89 -1.56
N ALA A 152 19.09 0.57 -1.78
CA ALA A 152 19.89 -0.06 -2.82
C ALA A 152 19.46 0.37 -4.23
N ILE A 153 18.14 0.39 -4.51
CA ILE A 153 17.58 0.81 -5.80
C ILE A 153 17.93 2.27 -6.06
N GLY A 154 17.76 3.15 -5.06
CA GLY A 154 18.10 4.57 -5.20
C GLY A 154 19.55 4.79 -5.63
N TYR A 155 20.51 4.18 -4.92
CA TYR A 155 21.94 4.29 -5.26
C TYR A 155 22.28 3.62 -6.60
N VAL A 156 21.69 2.47 -6.91
CA VAL A 156 21.94 1.80 -8.20
C VAL A 156 21.40 2.64 -9.36
N MET A 157 20.23 3.23 -9.23
CA MET A 157 19.66 4.12 -10.25
C MET A 157 20.50 5.38 -10.44
N GLU A 158 21.08 5.93 -9.37
CA GLU A 158 21.97 7.08 -9.44
C GLU A 158 23.28 6.75 -10.17
N LEU A 159 23.93 5.65 -9.78
CA LEU A 159 25.27 5.30 -10.27
C LEU A 159 25.25 4.65 -11.65
N ALA A 160 24.26 3.82 -11.94
CA ALA A 160 24.20 2.97 -13.13
C ALA A 160 23.03 3.31 -14.08
N GLY A 161 22.15 4.24 -13.68
CA GLY A 161 21.01 4.69 -14.46
C GLY A 161 19.69 3.97 -14.13
N ALA A 162 18.60 4.58 -14.52
CA ALA A 162 17.24 4.13 -14.20
C ALA A 162 16.90 2.73 -14.77
N ASP A 163 17.56 2.30 -15.84
CA ASP A 163 17.36 0.98 -16.47
C ASP A 163 17.76 -0.20 -15.59
N TRP A 164 18.50 0.05 -14.51
CA TRP A 164 18.82 -1.00 -13.56
C TRP A 164 17.65 -1.38 -12.66
N MET A 165 16.70 -0.47 -12.42
CA MET A 165 15.53 -0.76 -11.59
C MET A 165 14.74 -1.98 -12.09
N PRO A 166 14.26 -2.06 -13.36
CA PRO A 166 13.57 -3.25 -13.83
C PRO A 166 14.46 -4.49 -13.94
N ARG A 167 15.78 -4.35 -14.08
CA ARG A 167 16.70 -5.51 -14.02
C ARG A 167 16.76 -6.11 -12.61
N MET A 168 16.82 -5.26 -11.58
CA MET A 168 16.75 -5.71 -10.18
C MET A 168 15.38 -6.35 -9.92
N GLU A 169 14.31 -5.77 -10.47
CA GLU A 169 12.94 -6.29 -10.38
C GLU A 169 12.83 -7.71 -10.96
N LEU A 170 13.40 -7.94 -12.15
CA LEU A 170 13.43 -9.27 -12.77
C LEU A 170 14.16 -10.30 -11.90
N LEU A 171 15.29 -9.92 -11.29
CA LEU A 171 16.02 -10.79 -10.38
C LEU A 171 15.17 -11.15 -9.13
N LEU A 172 14.56 -10.15 -8.51
CA LEU A 172 13.71 -10.35 -7.33
C LEU A 172 12.47 -11.19 -7.66
N LEU A 173 11.81 -10.97 -8.81
CA LEU A 173 10.68 -11.77 -9.29
C LEU A 173 11.09 -13.23 -9.53
N ALA A 174 12.25 -13.47 -10.14
CA ALA A 174 12.76 -14.83 -10.33
C ALA A 174 12.99 -15.52 -8.96
N MET A 175 13.61 -14.82 -8.01
CA MET A 175 13.80 -15.35 -6.64
C MET A 175 12.45 -15.60 -5.95
N PHE A 176 11.47 -14.70 -6.09
CA PHE A 176 10.13 -14.85 -5.54
C PHE A 176 9.44 -16.11 -6.11
N ILE A 177 9.51 -16.33 -7.41
CA ILE A 177 8.97 -17.53 -8.09
C ILE A 177 9.64 -18.79 -7.52
N LEU A 178 10.97 -18.82 -7.42
CA LEU A 178 11.71 -19.97 -6.90
C LEU A 178 11.32 -20.31 -5.45
N VAL A 179 11.20 -19.30 -4.60
CA VAL A 179 10.75 -19.47 -3.21
C VAL A 179 9.31 -19.99 -3.16
N THR A 180 8.43 -19.47 -4.04
CA THR A 180 7.03 -19.88 -4.10
C THR A 180 6.88 -21.34 -4.59
N LEU A 181 7.63 -21.75 -5.59
CA LEU A 181 7.65 -23.14 -6.08
C LEU A 181 8.16 -24.13 -5.02
N GLY A 182 8.98 -23.68 -4.10
CA GLY A 182 9.48 -24.50 -3.00
C GLY A 182 8.47 -24.75 -1.86
N TYR A 183 7.26 -24.19 -1.88
CA TYR A 183 6.25 -24.50 -0.87
C TYR A 183 5.78 -25.95 -0.99
N PRO A 184 5.53 -26.64 0.14
CA PRO A 184 5.06 -28.02 0.10
C PRO A 184 3.72 -28.09 -0.62
N ARG A 185 3.62 -29.05 -1.54
CA ARG A 185 2.33 -29.41 -2.13
C ARG A 185 1.49 -30.07 -1.04
N VAL A 186 0.37 -29.49 -0.75
CA VAL A 186 -0.53 -30.00 0.26
C VAL A 186 -1.73 -30.60 -0.43
N ASP A 187 -1.80 -31.95 -0.45
CA ASP A 187 -2.94 -32.67 -0.95
C ASP A 187 -4.07 -32.61 0.10
N GLY A 188 -5.25 -32.31 -0.34
CA GLY A 188 -6.46 -32.30 0.49
C GLY A 188 -7.44 -31.21 0.07
N VAL A 189 -8.70 -31.60 -0.06
CA VAL A 189 -9.81 -30.66 -0.18
C VAL A 189 -9.88 -29.92 1.16
N LEU A 190 -9.77 -28.60 1.15
CA LEU A 190 -10.07 -27.80 2.34
C LEU A 190 -11.42 -28.26 2.90
N PRO A 191 -11.53 -28.48 4.22
CA PRO A 191 -12.84 -28.53 4.81
C PRO A 191 -13.52 -27.25 4.32
N VAL A 192 -14.65 -27.39 3.64
CA VAL A 192 -15.51 -26.26 3.32
C VAL A 192 -15.58 -25.46 4.61
N ALA A 193 -14.99 -24.24 4.64
CA ALA A 193 -15.23 -23.33 5.74
C ALA A 193 -16.74 -23.44 5.95
N SER A 194 -17.08 -24.00 7.08
CA SER A 194 -18.46 -24.39 7.38
C SER A 194 -19.32 -23.25 6.88
N LYS A 195 -20.40 -23.56 6.16
CA LYS A 195 -21.45 -22.60 5.77
C LYS A 195 -22.10 -21.97 7.02
N GLY A 196 -21.31 -21.71 8.01
CA GLY A 196 -21.61 -21.08 9.29
C GLY A 196 -21.36 -19.57 9.32
N THR A 197 -21.03 -18.95 8.20
CA THR A 197 -21.52 -17.59 8.01
C THR A 197 -22.93 -17.75 7.46
N GLU A 198 -23.91 -17.95 8.37
CA GLU A 198 -25.25 -17.42 8.15
C GLU A 198 -25.07 -16.17 7.27
N LYS A 199 -25.85 -16.06 6.20
CA LYS A 199 -26.08 -14.79 5.51
C LYS A 199 -26.61 -13.82 6.59
N ARG A 200 -25.69 -13.27 7.39
CA ARG A 200 -26.02 -12.13 8.22
C ARG A 200 -26.43 -11.08 7.20
N ASN A 201 -27.73 -10.79 7.22
CA ASN A 201 -28.37 -9.84 6.31
C ASN A 201 -27.87 -8.43 6.66
N GLY A 202 -26.60 -8.16 6.37
CA GLY A 202 -26.07 -6.81 6.47
C GLY A 202 -26.88 -5.88 5.56
N CYS A 203 -26.97 -4.62 5.91
CA CYS A 203 -27.78 -3.64 5.17
C CYS A 203 -27.29 -3.50 3.72
N SER A 204 -28.15 -3.04 2.80
CA SER A 204 -27.72 -2.69 1.44
C SER A 204 -26.74 -1.52 1.47
N LEU A 205 -25.93 -1.32 0.41
CA LEU A 205 -24.96 -0.23 0.36
C LEU A 205 -25.59 1.15 0.59
N GLY A 206 -26.77 1.41 0.01
CA GLY A 206 -27.49 2.68 0.21
C GLY A 206 -27.87 2.90 1.68
N ILE A 207 -28.37 1.85 2.34
CA ILE A 207 -28.70 1.89 3.77
C ILE A 207 -27.42 2.05 4.60
N PHE A 208 -26.31 1.42 4.22
CA PHE A 208 -25.03 1.57 4.89
C PHE A 208 -24.56 3.03 4.93
N PHE A 209 -24.65 3.75 3.80
CA PHE A 209 -24.27 5.17 3.74
C PHE A 209 -25.13 6.06 4.64
N LEU A 210 -26.42 5.77 4.75
CA LEU A 210 -27.34 6.53 5.61
C LEU A 210 -27.15 6.18 7.09
N ARG A 211 -26.99 4.88 7.41
CA ARG A 211 -26.83 4.38 8.78
C ARG A 211 -25.51 4.84 9.41
N TYR A 212 -24.40 4.78 8.65
CA TYR A 212 -23.06 5.11 9.11
C TYR A 212 -22.55 6.43 8.51
N LYS A 213 -23.40 7.46 8.54
CA LYS A 213 -23.13 8.76 7.92
C LYS A 213 -21.83 9.40 8.39
N TRP A 214 -21.62 9.43 9.71
CA TRP A 214 -20.42 10.08 10.29
C TRP A 214 -19.15 9.27 10.06
N TYR A 215 -19.28 7.94 10.07
CA TYR A 215 -18.21 7.04 9.66
C TYR A 215 -17.80 7.30 8.20
N ASN A 216 -18.75 7.31 7.28
CA ASN A 216 -18.46 7.54 5.86
C ASN A 216 -17.91 8.96 5.60
N LEU A 217 -18.40 9.97 6.30
CA LEU A 217 -17.85 11.32 6.23
C LEU A 217 -16.41 11.38 6.77
N SER A 218 -16.07 10.63 7.83
CA SER A 218 -14.70 10.58 8.32
C SER A 218 -13.75 9.91 7.31
N LEU A 219 -14.24 8.93 6.54
CA LEU A 219 -13.45 8.32 5.46
C LEU A 219 -13.13 9.31 4.32
N MET A 220 -13.95 10.35 4.11
CA MET A 220 -13.58 11.45 3.20
C MET A 220 -12.34 12.21 3.72
N GLY A 221 -12.23 12.39 5.04
CA GLY A 221 -11.01 12.96 5.63
C GLY A 221 -9.78 12.07 5.35
N VAL A 222 -9.92 10.77 5.54
CA VAL A 222 -8.86 9.79 5.21
C VAL A 222 -8.49 9.84 3.72
N LEU A 223 -9.46 9.96 2.83
CA LEU A 223 -9.24 10.11 1.38
C LEU A 223 -8.34 11.31 1.07
N PHE A 224 -8.62 12.47 1.64
CA PHE A 224 -7.78 13.66 1.44
C PHE A 224 -6.36 13.50 1.99
N LEU A 225 -6.20 12.84 3.14
CA LEU A 225 -4.86 12.51 3.67
C LEU A 225 -4.13 11.52 2.74
N ALA A 226 -4.83 10.54 2.18
CA ALA A 226 -4.26 9.59 1.23
C ALA A 226 -3.87 10.27 -0.10
N MET A 227 -4.66 11.26 -0.57
CA MET A 227 -4.28 12.08 -1.74
C MET A 227 -2.93 12.75 -1.52
N PHE A 228 -2.77 13.46 -0.41
CA PHE A 228 -1.51 14.12 -0.05
C PHE A 228 -0.38 13.09 0.06
N HIS A 229 -0.60 11.97 0.75
CA HIS A 229 0.40 10.93 0.93
C HIS A 229 0.90 10.39 -0.41
N ALA A 230 0.00 10.00 -1.31
CA ALA A 230 0.35 9.49 -2.63
C ALA A 230 1.08 10.53 -3.49
N MET A 231 0.66 11.79 -3.45
CA MET A 231 1.34 12.88 -4.17
C MET A 231 2.79 13.02 -3.72
N THR A 232 3.06 13.00 -2.42
CA THR A 232 4.40 13.22 -1.88
C THR A 232 5.30 11.99 -1.97
N GLU A 233 4.77 10.80 -1.75
CA GLU A 233 5.55 9.56 -1.83
C GLU A 233 5.90 9.20 -3.27
N ASN A 234 4.93 9.24 -4.20
CA ASN A 234 5.16 8.79 -5.57
C ASN A 234 5.91 9.83 -6.43
N TYR A 235 5.82 11.12 -6.08
CA TYR A 235 6.59 12.19 -6.74
C TYR A 235 7.74 12.71 -5.88
N LEU A 236 8.22 11.91 -4.92
CA LEU A 236 9.34 12.29 -4.06
C LEU A 236 10.59 12.67 -4.87
N ILE A 237 10.82 12.01 -6.01
CA ILE A 237 11.92 12.36 -6.92
C ILE A 237 11.85 13.81 -7.42
N GLU A 238 10.65 14.31 -7.74
CA GLU A 238 10.48 15.68 -8.20
C GLU A 238 10.71 16.70 -7.06
N ILE A 239 10.30 16.34 -5.83
CA ILE A 239 10.56 17.15 -4.64
C ILE A 239 12.07 17.22 -4.37
N VAL A 240 12.74 16.07 -4.43
CA VAL A 240 14.19 15.95 -4.21
C VAL A 240 14.99 16.67 -5.30
N ARG A 241 14.60 16.54 -6.58
CA ARG A 241 15.25 17.25 -7.71
C ARG A 241 15.16 18.77 -7.58
N ARG A 242 14.05 19.30 -7.06
CA ARG A 242 13.90 20.73 -6.77
C ARG A 242 15.00 21.26 -5.85
N LEU A 243 15.52 20.39 -4.96
CA LEU A 243 16.58 20.71 -3.98
C LEU A 243 17.97 20.26 -4.46
N GLY A 244 18.10 19.85 -5.73
CA GLY A 244 19.38 19.42 -6.31
C GLY A 244 19.78 17.98 -5.97
N GLY A 245 18.85 17.16 -5.44
CA GLY A 245 19.10 15.74 -5.15
C GLY A 245 18.73 14.81 -6.32
N ASP A 246 18.91 13.54 -6.09
CA ASP A 246 18.88 12.45 -7.07
C ASP A 246 18.10 11.22 -6.56
N SER A 247 18.16 10.12 -7.30
CA SER A 247 17.51 8.86 -6.91
C SER A 247 18.10 8.24 -5.64
N GLY A 248 19.40 8.44 -5.36
CA GLY A 248 20.04 8.03 -4.11
C GLY A 248 19.42 8.74 -2.92
N SER A 249 19.23 10.05 -3.03
CA SER A 249 18.54 10.87 -2.00
C SER A 249 17.11 10.38 -1.75
N VAL A 250 16.36 9.98 -2.79
CA VAL A 250 15.04 9.35 -2.65
C VAL A 250 15.14 8.03 -1.87
N GLY A 251 16.14 7.20 -2.19
CA GLY A 251 16.38 5.93 -1.50
C GLY A 251 16.61 6.13 -0.01
N VAL A 252 17.45 7.11 0.37
CA VAL A 252 17.70 7.47 1.78
C VAL A 252 16.44 7.97 2.47
N ALA A 253 15.66 8.84 1.82
CA ALA A 253 14.42 9.37 2.38
C ALA A 253 13.40 8.26 2.66
N LEU A 254 13.20 7.32 1.72
CA LEU A 254 12.31 6.15 1.89
C LEU A 254 12.83 5.20 2.98
N PHE A 255 14.15 4.98 3.05
CA PHE A 255 14.76 4.19 4.11
C PHE A 255 14.48 4.77 5.48
N VAL A 256 14.72 6.07 5.68
CA VAL A 256 14.48 6.76 6.96
C VAL A 256 12.99 6.73 7.32
N ALA A 257 12.12 7.04 6.37
CA ALA A 257 10.67 7.04 6.58
C ALA A 257 10.17 5.67 7.04
N THR A 258 10.54 4.61 6.32
CA THR A 258 10.08 3.24 6.65
C THR A 258 10.69 2.73 7.94
N LEU A 259 11.96 3.03 8.22
CA LEU A 259 12.58 2.64 9.47
C LEU A 259 11.89 3.31 10.68
N ALA A 260 11.48 4.57 10.53
CA ALA A 260 10.75 5.30 11.56
C ALA A 260 9.34 4.72 11.84
N GLU A 261 8.68 4.08 10.85
CA GLU A 261 7.37 3.44 11.04
C GLU A 261 7.43 2.19 11.94
N VAL A 262 8.52 1.43 11.85
CA VAL A 262 8.64 0.10 12.45
C VAL A 262 8.29 0.08 13.95
N PRO A 263 8.85 0.95 14.80
CA PRO A 263 8.52 0.94 16.23
C PRO A 263 7.03 1.18 16.52
N VAL A 264 6.39 2.09 15.77
CA VAL A 264 4.98 2.43 15.96
C VAL A 264 4.09 1.25 15.59
N LEU A 265 4.36 0.60 14.47
CA LEU A 265 3.60 -0.59 14.05
C LEU A 265 3.75 -1.74 15.04
N PHE A 266 4.95 -1.97 15.59
CA PHE A 266 5.16 -3.01 16.62
C PHE A 266 4.43 -2.71 17.93
N TYR A 267 4.43 -1.45 18.37
CA TYR A 267 3.80 -1.06 19.63
C TYR A 267 2.37 -0.52 19.46
N PHE A 268 1.79 -0.63 18.26
CA PHE A 268 0.48 -0.04 17.97
C PHE A 268 -0.62 -0.47 18.94
N SER A 269 -0.70 -1.74 19.31
CA SER A 269 -1.69 -2.24 20.27
C SER A 269 -1.59 -1.56 21.64
N ARG A 270 -0.37 -1.23 22.10
CA ARG A 270 -0.16 -0.48 23.35
C ARG A 270 -0.56 0.98 23.21
N ILE A 271 -0.30 1.59 22.05
CA ILE A 271 -0.70 2.97 21.76
C ILE A 271 -2.23 3.03 21.73
N HIS A 272 -2.88 2.12 21.01
CA HIS A 272 -4.33 2.04 20.89
C HIS A 272 -5.02 1.73 22.24
N SER A 273 -4.41 0.98 23.15
CA SER A 273 -4.97 0.72 24.48
C SER A 273 -4.99 1.99 25.37
N ARG A 274 -4.21 3.02 25.05
CA ARG A 274 -4.15 4.29 25.81
C ARG A 274 -4.92 5.43 25.15
N PHE A 275 -5.10 5.38 23.84
CA PHE A 275 -5.71 6.46 23.06
C PHE A 275 -6.82 5.90 22.17
N SER A 276 -7.97 6.58 22.11
CA SER A 276 -9.07 6.18 21.24
C SER A 276 -8.70 6.30 19.75
N SER A 277 -9.29 5.47 18.90
CA SER A 277 -9.10 5.55 17.43
C SER A 277 -9.39 6.95 16.89
N SER A 278 -10.41 7.63 17.41
CA SER A 278 -10.73 9.01 17.03
C SER A 278 -9.61 10.00 17.38
N THR A 279 -8.96 9.86 18.52
CA THR A 279 -7.81 10.69 18.90
C THR A 279 -6.62 10.44 17.98
N LEU A 280 -6.29 9.19 17.74
CA LEU A 280 -5.16 8.80 16.87
C LEU A 280 -5.36 9.29 15.43
N LEU A 281 -6.59 9.20 14.88
CA LEU A 281 -6.92 9.77 13.57
C LEU A 281 -6.76 11.28 13.50
N LYS A 282 -7.19 12.00 14.53
CA LYS A 282 -7.01 13.47 14.63
C LYS A 282 -5.53 13.84 14.68
N VAL A 283 -4.75 13.15 15.53
CA VAL A 283 -3.30 13.36 15.64
C VAL A 283 -2.64 13.10 14.29
N SER A 284 -2.95 11.97 13.65
CA SER A 284 -2.42 11.67 12.32
C SER A 284 -2.77 12.79 11.31
N GLY A 285 -4.01 13.26 11.26
CA GLY A 285 -4.45 14.34 10.38
C GLY A 285 -3.67 15.65 10.57
N VAL A 286 -3.48 16.07 11.84
CA VAL A 286 -2.66 17.26 12.18
C VAL A 286 -1.21 17.07 11.74
N MET A 287 -0.64 15.90 12.00
CA MET A 287 0.74 15.59 11.65
C MET A 287 0.96 15.47 10.15
N PHE A 288 -0.03 14.99 9.40
CA PHE A 288 0.01 15.04 7.92
C PHE A 288 0.01 16.49 7.42
N THR A 289 -0.78 17.37 8.04
CA THR A 289 -0.80 18.80 7.69
C THR A 289 0.54 19.45 8.02
N LEU A 290 1.11 19.13 9.19
CA LEU A 290 2.44 19.62 9.57
C LEU A 290 3.51 19.11 8.58
N LYS A 291 3.50 17.81 8.25
CA LYS A 291 4.40 17.22 7.24
C LYS A 291 4.29 17.95 5.90
N ALA A 292 3.06 18.29 5.48
CA ALA A 292 2.82 19.01 4.22
C ALA A 292 3.43 20.42 4.24
N VAL A 293 3.25 21.18 5.31
CA VAL A 293 3.83 22.52 5.48
C VAL A 293 5.36 22.45 5.52
N LEU A 294 5.92 21.50 6.25
CA LEU A 294 7.37 21.32 6.33
C LEU A 294 7.97 20.93 4.98
N LEU A 295 7.33 20.04 4.19
CA LEU A 295 7.80 19.70 2.84
C LEU A 295 7.77 20.91 1.89
N MET A 296 6.79 21.80 2.04
CA MET A 296 6.73 23.02 1.25
C MET A 296 7.86 23.99 1.64
N ALA A 297 8.23 24.04 2.91
CA ALA A 297 9.25 24.91 3.49
C ALA A 297 10.66 24.29 3.43
N ALA A 298 10.84 23.07 2.97
CA ALA A 298 12.12 22.39 2.91
C ALA A 298 13.05 23.07 1.90
N ASP A 299 14.27 23.39 2.32
CA ASP A 299 15.30 24.07 1.54
C ASP A 299 16.53 23.19 1.28
N SER A 300 16.61 22.02 1.90
CA SER A 300 17.74 21.10 1.79
C SER A 300 17.33 19.63 1.76
N ILE A 301 18.21 18.77 1.25
CA ILE A 301 17.99 17.32 1.24
C ILE A 301 17.88 16.73 2.66
N PRO A 302 18.71 17.12 3.66
CA PRO A 302 18.54 16.67 5.04
C PRO A 302 17.18 16.98 5.62
N ASP A 303 16.55 18.10 5.22
CA ASP A 303 15.18 18.41 5.67
C ASP A 303 14.20 17.34 5.20
N ILE A 304 14.33 16.88 3.96
CA ILE A 304 13.48 15.79 3.42
C ILE A 304 13.63 14.53 4.25
N TYR A 305 14.85 14.19 4.71
CA TYR A 305 15.08 13.02 5.56
C TYR A 305 14.43 13.17 6.93
N CYS A 306 14.59 14.34 7.57
CA CYS A 306 13.97 14.64 8.86
C CYS A 306 12.44 14.64 8.77
N ILE A 307 11.88 15.24 7.71
CA ILE A 307 10.44 15.29 7.47
C ILE A 307 9.92 13.89 7.12
N GLY A 308 10.69 13.10 6.37
CA GLY A 308 10.40 11.69 6.08
C GLY A 308 10.21 10.87 7.35
N ALA A 309 11.02 11.10 8.38
CA ALA A 309 10.88 10.42 9.66
C ALA A 309 9.51 10.64 10.32
N LEU A 310 8.80 11.76 10.06
CA LEU A 310 7.43 11.97 10.55
C LEU A 310 6.43 10.91 10.09
N GLN A 311 6.85 10.01 9.22
CA GLN A 311 6.06 8.86 8.80
C GLN A 311 5.59 8.02 10.01
N PHE A 312 6.37 7.97 11.09
CA PHE A 312 6.02 7.25 12.32
C PHE A 312 4.72 7.75 12.98
N ILE A 313 4.35 9.03 12.83
CA ILE A 313 3.16 9.62 13.44
C ILE A 313 2.10 10.00 12.41
N THR A 314 2.41 9.91 11.13
CA THR A 314 1.47 10.12 10.03
C THR A 314 0.90 8.78 9.55
N TYR A 315 1.53 8.14 8.58
CA TYR A 315 1.04 6.91 7.96
C TYR A 315 1.04 5.70 8.91
N ALA A 316 2.08 5.55 9.72
CA ALA A 316 2.17 4.42 10.65
C ALA A 316 1.07 4.41 11.72
N LEU A 317 0.48 5.57 12.06
CA LEU A 317 -0.73 5.64 12.86
C LEU A 317 -1.99 5.45 11.99
N LEU A 318 -2.07 6.12 10.84
CA LEU A 318 -3.26 6.12 9.99
C LEU A 318 -3.64 4.71 9.53
N ALA A 319 -2.67 3.92 9.06
CA ALA A 319 -2.92 2.62 8.45
C ALA A 319 -3.61 1.62 9.40
N PRO A 320 -3.08 1.33 10.61
CA PRO A 320 -3.74 0.39 11.51
C PRO A 320 -4.98 0.97 12.20
N VAL A 321 -4.99 2.27 12.52
CA VAL A 321 -6.13 2.86 13.26
C VAL A 321 -7.44 2.81 12.49
N GLN A 322 -7.41 2.84 11.16
CA GLN A 322 -8.61 2.72 10.32
C GLN A 322 -9.35 1.40 10.57
N VAL A 323 -8.61 0.30 10.79
CA VAL A 323 -9.18 -1.03 11.06
C VAL A 323 -9.91 -1.01 12.40
N TYR A 324 -9.28 -0.48 13.44
CA TYR A 324 -9.89 -0.36 14.79
C TYR A 324 -11.05 0.62 14.78
N TYR A 325 -10.94 1.73 14.08
CA TYR A 325 -12.03 2.71 13.96
C TYR A 325 -13.26 2.11 13.28
N ALA A 326 -13.09 1.29 12.24
CA ALA A 326 -14.20 0.56 11.64
C ALA A 326 -14.85 -0.38 12.66
N GLN A 327 -14.06 -1.10 13.47
CA GLN A 327 -14.56 -2.01 14.51
C GLN A 327 -15.34 -1.28 15.62
N GLU A 328 -14.95 -0.04 15.95
CA GLU A 328 -15.64 0.78 16.96
C GLU A 328 -16.95 1.42 16.46
N ARG A 329 -17.10 1.61 15.14
CA ARG A 329 -18.18 2.43 14.54
C ARG A 329 -19.21 1.65 13.77
N VAL A 330 -18.84 0.49 13.28
CA VAL A 330 -19.70 -0.31 12.40
C VAL A 330 -20.12 -1.58 13.13
N ALA A 331 -21.41 -1.91 13.07
CA ALA A 331 -21.94 -3.12 13.68
C ALA A 331 -21.30 -4.38 13.06
N GLN A 332 -21.19 -5.45 13.84
CA GLN A 332 -20.51 -6.68 13.44
C GLN A 332 -21.07 -7.29 12.15
N GLU A 333 -22.37 -7.16 11.91
CA GLU A 333 -23.06 -7.61 10.68
C GLU A 333 -22.64 -6.85 9.41
N ASP A 334 -22.20 -5.59 9.54
CA ASP A 334 -21.76 -4.72 8.46
C ASP A 334 -20.23 -4.50 8.44
N MET A 335 -19.48 -5.18 9.32
CA MET A 335 -18.04 -4.97 9.54
C MET A 335 -17.21 -5.10 8.26
N VAL A 336 -17.50 -6.13 7.45
CA VAL A 336 -16.76 -6.35 6.17
C VAL A 336 -16.97 -5.16 5.23
N LYS A 337 -18.19 -4.60 5.17
CA LYS A 337 -18.47 -3.41 4.36
C LYS A 337 -17.74 -2.18 4.90
N GLY A 338 -17.73 -2.00 6.24
CA GLY A 338 -17.01 -0.92 6.88
C GLY A 338 -15.52 -0.93 6.53
N GLN A 339 -14.86 -2.05 6.70
CA GLN A 339 -13.43 -2.18 6.36
C GLN A 339 -13.17 -2.03 4.86
N SER A 340 -14.05 -2.58 4.01
CA SER A 340 -13.94 -2.41 2.56
C SER A 340 -14.07 -0.95 2.15
N MET A 341 -14.98 -0.19 2.77
CA MET A 341 -15.13 1.25 2.53
C MET A 341 -13.89 2.03 2.97
N ALA A 342 -13.28 1.69 4.11
CA ALA A 342 -12.03 2.33 4.55
C ALA A 342 -10.90 2.09 3.55
N THR A 343 -10.70 0.84 3.13
CA THR A 343 -9.68 0.48 2.13
C THR A 343 -9.93 1.15 0.79
N ALA A 344 -11.19 1.15 0.32
CA ALA A 344 -11.56 1.79 -0.94
C ALA A 344 -11.36 3.31 -0.90
N SER A 345 -11.70 3.95 0.22
CA SER A 345 -11.48 5.39 0.41
C SER A 345 -10.00 5.76 0.35
N TYR A 346 -9.15 4.99 1.00
CA TYR A 346 -7.69 5.19 0.95
C TYR A 346 -7.15 4.98 -0.47
N ALA A 347 -7.51 3.88 -1.13
CA ALA A 347 -7.06 3.57 -2.49
C ALA A 347 -7.54 4.63 -3.52
N LEU A 348 -8.78 5.09 -3.40
CA LEU A 348 -9.32 6.17 -4.22
C LEU A 348 -8.56 7.48 -3.97
N GLY A 349 -8.25 7.79 -2.72
CA GLY A 349 -7.41 8.92 -2.36
C GLY A 349 -6.03 8.85 -3.03
N CYS A 350 -5.37 7.70 -2.98
CA CYS A 350 -4.08 7.49 -3.66
C CYS A 350 -4.20 7.68 -5.19
N ALA A 351 -5.23 7.13 -5.81
CA ALA A 351 -5.45 7.28 -7.25
C ALA A 351 -5.67 8.75 -7.65
N LEU A 352 -6.55 9.46 -6.93
CA LEU A 352 -6.81 10.88 -7.15
C LEU A 352 -5.57 11.75 -6.86
N GLY A 353 -4.82 11.42 -5.81
CA GLY A 353 -3.57 12.09 -5.46
C GLY A 353 -2.51 11.96 -6.57
N ASN A 354 -2.35 10.77 -7.12
CA ASN A 354 -1.43 10.54 -8.24
C ASN A 354 -1.83 11.33 -9.49
N LEU A 355 -3.13 11.34 -9.84
CA LEU A 355 -3.62 12.13 -10.96
C LEU A 355 -3.40 13.63 -10.74
N ALA A 356 -3.82 14.14 -9.59
CA ALA A 356 -3.68 15.55 -9.24
C ALA A 356 -2.21 15.96 -9.17
N GLY A 357 -1.36 15.15 -8.53
CA GLY A 357 0.08 15.39 -8.42
C GLY A 357 0.75 15.50 -9.78
N GLY A 358 0.52 14.54 -10.65
CA GLY A 358 1.09 14.53 -12.00
C GLY A 358 0.63 15.72 -12.86
N GLN A 359 -0.66 16.09 -12.80
CA GLN A 359 -1.20 17.25 -13.51
C GLN A 359 -0.63 18.56 -12.97
N LEU A 360 -0.61 18.73 -11.65
CA LEU A 360 -0.08 19.94 -11.03
C LEU A 360 1.41 20.14 -11.34
N ILE A 361 2.22 19.08 -11.25
CA ILE A 361 3.65 19.16 -11.63
C ILE A 361 3.78 19.52 -13.11
N GLY A 362 3.02 18.87 -13.98
CA GLY A 362 3.12 19.06 -15.42
C GLY A 362 2.69 20.46 -15.90
N CYS A 363 1.72 21.09 -15.23
CA CYS A 363 1.19 22.39 -15.62
C CYS A 363 1.80 23.57 -14.85
N LEU A 364 2.06 23.39 -13.55
CA LEU A 364 2.36 24.48 -12.62
C LEU A 364 3.64 24.25 -11.79
N GLY A 365 4.24 23.06 -11.90
CA GLY A 365 5.46 22.70 -11.21
C GLY A 365 5.25 22.14 -9.79
N VAL A 366 6.35 21.69 -9.20
CA VAL A 366 6.39 20.99 -7.89
C VAL A 366 5.84 21.84 -6.75
N THR A 367 6.11 23.15 -6.74
CA THR A 367 5.64 24.07 -5.69
C THR A 367 4.11 24.12 -5.66
N ALA A 368 3.44 24.15 -6.82
CA ALA A 368 1.98 24.14 -6.89
C ALA A 368 1.40 22.81 -6.37
N MET A 369 2.05 21.68 -6.67
CA MET A 369 1.68 20.38 -6.13
C MET A 369 1.78 20.38 -4.59
N LEU A 370 2.88 20.88 -4.02
CA LEU A 370 3.07 20.95 -2.56
C LEU A 370 2.05 21.87 -1.90
N THR A 371 1.75 23.03 -2.50
CA THR A 371 0.72 23.95 -2.01
C THR A 371 -0.66 23.30 -1.99
N ALA A 372 -1.03 22.62 -3.07
CA ALA A 372 -2.27 21.84 -3.14
C ALA A 372 -2.27 20.73 -2.09
N GLY A 373 -1.12 20.06 -1.88
CA GLY A 373 -0.92 19.05 -0.84
C GLY A 373 -1.19 19.56 0.57
N VAL A 374 -0.73 20.78 0.90
CA VAL A 374 -1.06 21.45 2.19
C VAL A 374 -2.58 21.61 2.32
N GLY A 375 -3.24 22.10 1.27
CA GLY A 375 -4.69 22.26 1.26
C GLY A 375 -5.43 20.94 1.46
N MET A 376 -5.00 19.88 0.78
CA MET A 376 -5.58 18.53 0.91
C MET A 376 -5.38 17.96 2.31
N ALA A 377 -4.18 18.03 2.88
CA ALA A 377 -3.90 17.55 4.23
C ALA A 377 -4.72 18.32 5.29
N ALA A 378 -4.78 19.65 5.18
CA ALA A 378 -5.57 20.49 6.06
C ALA A 378 -7.07 20.19 5.95
N MET A 379 -7.60 20.00 4.74
CA MET A 379 -9.00 19.62 4.52
C MET A 379 -9.30 18.24 5.13
N GLY A 380 -8.40 17.28 4.93
CA GLY A 380 -8.52 15.95 5.54
C GLY A 380 -8.57 16.03 7.07
N ALA A 381 -7.64 16.77 7.68
CA ALA A 381 -7.63 17.00 9.13
C ALA A 381 -8.92 17.68 9.61
N LEU A 382 -9.36 18.74 8.93
CA LEU A 382 -10.60 19.45 9.26
C LEU A 382 -11.82 18.53 9.25
N ILE A 383 -11.98 17.73 8.18
CA ILE A 383 -13.09 16.76 8.08
C ILE A 383 -13.03 15.76 9.24
N LEU A 384 -11.85 15.25 9.60
CA LEU A 384 -11.68 14.34 10.72
C LEU A 384 -12.08 15.01 12.05
N PHE A 385 -11.70 16.27 12.27
CA PHE A 385 -12.10 17.00 13.49
C PHE A 385 -13.60 17.21 13.58
N LEU A 386 -14.26 17.50 12.47
CA LEU A 386 -15.71 17.76 12.42
C LEU A 386 -16.57 16.49 12.56
N THR A 387 -16.01 15.33 12.19
CA THR A 387 -16.79 14.07 12.08
C THR A 387 -16.55 13.11 13.24
N LEU A 388 -15.30 12.97 13.70
CA LEU A 388 -14.90 11.95 14.68
C LEU A 388 -15.50 12.10 16.09
N GLY A 389 -16.03 13.26 16.45
CA GLY A 389 -16.74 13.46 17.71
C GLY A 389 -18.22 13.03 17.69
N ARG A 390 -18.76 12.75 16.51
CA ARG A 390 -20.18 12.45 16.29
C ARG A 390 -20.42 10.95 16.25
N ARG A 391 -21.56 10.49 16.78
CA ARG A 391 -21.97 9.08 16.77
C ARG A 391 -23.03 8.84 15.71
N ASP A 392 -22.90 7.74 14.98
CA ASP A 392 -23.95 7.21 14.13
C ASP A 392 -25.04 6.58 15.03
N ARG A 393 -26.30 6.68 14.60
CA ARG A 393 -27.41 6.00 15.29
C ARG A 393 -27.33 4.52 14.96
N LEU A 394 -26.70 3.74 15.83
CA LEU A 394 -26.82 2.28 15.78
C LEU A 394 -28.29 1.93 16.14
N PRO A 395 -28.90 0.92 15.50
CA PRO A 395 -30.17 0.40 15.97
C PRO A 395 -29.97 -0.07 17.40
N GLU A 396 -30.87 0.34 18.30
CA GLU A 396 -30.95 -0.26 19.63
C GLU A 396 -31.07 -1.78 19.45
N GLU A 397 -30.22 -2.53 20.08
CA GLU A 397 -30.40 -3.97 20.23
C GLU A 397 -31.77 -4.12 20.88
N LYS A 398 -32.76 -4.57 20.10
CA LYS A 398 -34.02 -5.03 20.69
C LYS A 398 -33.63 -6.27 21.49
N GLY A 399 -33.62 -6.06 22.82
CA GLY A 399 -33.41 -7.10 23.80
C GLY A 399 -34.44 -8.24 23.73
#